data_a0721f106de9c5a7b23da0dfbc61aaa5
#
_entry.id   a0721f106de9c5a7b23da0dfbc61aaa5
#
_cell.length_a   1.000
_cell.length_b   1.000
_cell.length_c   1.000
_cell.angle_alpha   90.00
_cell.angle_beta   90.00
_cell.angle_gamma   90.00
#
_symmetry.space_group_name_H-M   'P 1'
#
loop_
_entity.id
_entity.type
_entity.pdbx_description
1 polymer ?
#
loop_
_entity_poly.entity_id
_entity_poly.type
_entity_poly.pdbx_seq_one_letter_code
_entity_poly.pdbx_strand_id
1 'polypeptide(L)'
;MANRPQTLLDRDRAFVWHPATHFADLDRLPPIAVERAAGCWLFDGSGGRVLDAIASWWTCVHGHGHPAIVAAIRAQAERLDHVMFAGFTHAPAVDLAEALLAMAPQGFGKVFFADCGSAAVEVALKLSYQRRQQTGETLRRRFATLRNSYHGETLGALALCGSGPYRDSFAPLLFPALELPAPAFPGHRPADSDSDLGADTPEADAAIALLERHAAKLCAVVVEPLVQCAGRMTMTGTGFYRRLVAAARRLGIDVIADEIAVGFGRTGQAFASNWAKVTPDFLCLSKGLAGVLPLAAVLIRTGFEDAFTGPPARSFLHSHTFTANPITCAAALAGLNLLRELLPSLPARVTAMANRREQVAAACPAIVAQRQIGMISAFQVDPARTPADGRLGLRLRAAALERGVLLRPLHDTIYWLPPLVIDDAELDLLATVTIDAVHAALA
;
A
#
# COMPACT_ATOMS: atom_id res chain seq x y z
N MET A 1 -35.94 16.19 -25.48
CA MET A 1 -34.53 15.75 -25.68
C MET A 1 -33.76 16.29 -24.48
N ALA A 2 -33.29 15.42 -23.57
CA ALA A 2 -32.49 15.85 -22.43
C ALA A 2 -31.19 16.50 -22.96
N ASN A 3 -30.87 17.70 -22.45
CA ASN A 3 -29.68 18.45 -22.80
C ASN A 3 -28.47 17.52 -22.57
N ARG A 4 -27.73 17.13 -23.62
CA ARG A 4 -26.52 16.33 -23.48
C ARG A 4 -25.49 17.14 -22.69
N PRO A 5 -24.81 16.56 -21.69
CA PRO A 5 -23.74 17.23 -20.95
C PRO A 5 -22.71 17.80 -21.95
N GLN A 6 -22.35 19.06 -21.81
CA GLN A 6 -21.48 19.75 -22.78
C GLN A 6 -20.00 19.60 -22.45
N THR A 7 -19.65 19.63 -21.17
CA THR A 7 -18.26 19.53 -20.72
C THR A 7 -17.88 18.09 -20.30
N LEU A 8 -16.57 17.80 -20.19
CA LEU A 8 -16.09 16.54 -19.65
C LEU A 8 -16.63 16.28 -18.23
N LEU A 9 -16.61 17.28 -17.37
CA LEU A 9 -17.08 17.18 -15.97
C LEU A 9 -18.60 16.97 -15.87
N ASP A 10 -19.40 17.58 -16.77
CA ASP A 10 -20.84 17.32 -16.83
C ASP A 10 -21.12 15.85 -17.21
N ARG A 11 -20.37 15.33 -18.17
CA ARG A 11 -20.48 13.94 -18.62
C ARG A 11 -20.01 12.96 -17.54
N ASP A 12 -18.90 13.27 -16.87
CA ASP A 12 -18.37 12.52 -15.76
C ASP A 12 -19.42 12.39 -14.64
N ARG A 13 -19.97 13.51 -14.22
CA ARG A 13 -21.04 13.57 -13.20
C ARG A 13 -22.28 12.75 -13.58
N ALA A 14 -22.61 12.71 -14.86
CA ALA A 14 -23.80 12.01 -15.37
C ALA A 14 -23.60 10.50 -15.48
N PHE A 15 -22.38 10.01 -15.72
CA PHE A 15 -22.14 8.64 -16.14
C PHE A 15 -21.14 7.86 -15.30
N VAL A 16 -20.34 8.53 -14.42
CA VAL A 16 -19.26 7.87 -13.68
C VAL A 16 -19.56 7.86 -12.18
N TRP A 17 -19.42 6.69 -11.58
CA TRP A 17 -19.45 6.52 -10.13
C TRP A 17 -18.02 6.52 -9.59
N HIS A 18 -17.62 7.60 -8.92
CA HIS A 18 -16.28 7.71 -8.35
C HIS A 18 -16.08 6.82 -7.12
N PRO A 19 -14.96 6.07 -7.04
CA PRO A 19 -14.65 5.25 -5.86
C PRO A 19 -14.35 6.11 -4.63
N ALA A 20 -14.71 5.61 -3.44
CA ALA A 20 -14.45 6.25 -2.14
C ALA A 20 -14.82 7.76 -2.11
N THR A 21 -15.94 8.13 -2.76
CA THR A 21 -16.39 9.52 -2.93
C THR A 21 -17.85 9.64 -2.54
N HIS A 22 -18.17 10.65 -1.71
CA HIS A 22 -19.54 11.01 -1.40
C HIS A 22 -20.07 11.96 -2.47
N PHE A 23 -21.23 11.67 -3.06
CA PHE A 23 -21.79 12.45 -4.19
C PHE A 23 -21.95 13.94 -3.89
N ALA A 24 -22.43 14.30 -2.68
CA ALA A 24 -22.57 15.70 -2.30
C ALA A 24 -21.24 16.45 -2.15
N ASP A 25 -20.10 15.75 -2.04
CA ASP A 25 -18.80 16.39 -1.98
C ASP A 25 -18.30 16.82 -3.36
N LEU A 26 -18.82 16.21 -4.44
CA LEU A 26 -18.52 16.59 -5.82
C LEU A 26 -18.99 18.01 -6.17
N ASP A 27 -19.99 18.54 -5.46
CA ASP A 27 -20.45 19.93 -5.61
C ASP A 27 -19.48 20.95 -4.97
N ARG A 28 -18.82 20.54 -3.89
CA ARG A 28 -17.87 21.38 -3.13
C ARG A 28 -16.44 21.26 -3.66
N LEU A 29 -16.08 20.08 -4.11
CA LEU A 29 -14.74 19.74 -4.61
C LEU A 29 -14.91 18.86 -5.86
N PRO A 30 -15.16 19.48 -7.02
CA PRO A 30 -15.34 18.74 -8.27
C PRO A 30 -14.06 17.99 -8.66
N PRO A 31 -14.16 16.91 -9.45
CA PRO A 31 -13.02 16.21 -9.99
C PRO A 31 -12.12 17.14 -10.83
N ILE A 32 -10.83 16.89 -10.81
CA ILE A 32 -9.88 17.56 -11.70
C ILE A 32 -9.84 16.79 -13.03
N ALA A 33 -10.09 17.46 -14.14
CA ALA A 33 -9.98 16.89 -15.49
C ALA A 33 -8.51 16.80 -15.89
N VAL A 34 -7.84 15.71 -15.52
CA VAL A 34 -6.43 15.50 -15.85
C VAL A 34 -6.32 15.07 -17.31
N GLU A 35 -5.51 15.80 -18.10
CA GLU A 35 -5.25 15.51 -19.52
C GLU A 35 -3.93 14.75 -19.70
N ARG A 36 -2.88 15.12 -18.94
CA ARG A 36 -1.58 14.46 -18.99
C ARG A 36 -0.90 14.48 -17.61
N ALA A 37 0.13 13.66 -17.44
CA ALA A 37 0.95 13.66 -16.25
C ALA A 37 2.43 13.44 -16.61
N ALA A 38 3.36 14.03 -15.83
CA ALA A 38 4.79 13.85 -16.02
C ALA A 38 5.55 14.12 -14.71
N GLY A 39 6.51 13.26 -14.35
CA GLY A 39 7.22 13.38 -13.08
C GLY A 39 6.24 13.36 -11.89
N CYS A 40 6.33 14.34 -11.02
CA CYS A 40 5.41 14.47 -9.88
C CYS A 40 4.14 15.29 -10.19
N TRP A 41 3.88 15.66 -11.44
CA TRP A 41 2.85 16.63 -11.81
C TRP A 41 1.71 16.03 -12.63
N LEU A 42 0.50 16.45 -12.26
CA LEU A 42 -0.72 16.26 -13.04
C LEU A 42 -1.07 17.58 -13.73
N PHE A 43 -1.50 17.54 -14.99
CA PHE A 43 -1.83 18.72 -15.78
C PHE A 43 -3.27 18.61 -16.27
N ASP A 44 -4.03 19.69 -16.12
CA ASP A 44 -5.35 19.82 -16.72
C ASP A 44 -5.28 20.41 -18.13
N GLY A 45 -6.42 20.40 -18.83
CA GLY A 45 -6.52 20.91 -20.21
C GLY A 45 -6.51 22.46 -20.30
N SER A 46 -6.54 23.18 -19.17
CA SER A 46 -6.52 24.65 -19.13
C SER A 46 -5.12 25.25 -18.91
N GLY A 47 -4.10 24.39 -18.75
CA GLY A 47 -2.73 24.78 -18.44
C GLY A 47 -2.40 24.82 -16.95
N GLY A 48 -3.36 24.47 -16.09
CA GLY A 48 -3.14 24.26 -14.66
C GLY A 48 -2.33 23.00 -14.39
N ARG A 49 -1.62 22.97 -13.26
CA ARG A 49 -0.89 21.79 -12.80
C ARG A 49 -1.03 21.58 -11.30
N VAL A 50 -0.97 20.33 -10.87
CA VAL A 50 -1.06 19.95 -9.46
C VAL A 50 0.06 18.99 -9.15
N LEU A 51 0.81 19.24 -8.08
CA LEU A 51 1.83 18.33 -7.53
C LEU A 51 1.14 17.13 -6.88
N ASP A 52 1.45 15.93 -7.34
CA ASP A 52 0.89 14.68 -6.83
C ASP A 52 1.65 14.21 -5.57
N ALA A 53 1.31 14.76 -4.42
CA ALA A 53 1.96 14.44 -3.15
C ALA A 53 1.58 13.07 -2.57
N ILE A 54 0.76 12.29 -3.27
CA ILE A 54 0.30 10.96 -2.87
C ILE A 54 0.58 9.87 -3.92
N ALA A 55 1.37 10.20 -4.96
CA ALA A 55 1.73 9.29 -6.05
C ALA A 55 0.52 8.54 -6.64
N SER A 56 -0.57 9.28 -6.93
CA SER A 56 -1.84 8.74 -7.47
C SER A 56 -2.33 7.50 -6.71
N TRP A 57 -2.46 7.66 -5.41
CA TRP A 57 -2.82 6.60 -4.45
C TRP A 57 -1.71 5.57 -4.25
N TRP A 58 -0.46 6.10 -4.08
CA TRP A 58 0.73 5.36 -3.65
C TRP A 58 1.37 4.47 -4.73
N THR A 59 0.94 4.60 -5.99
CA THR A 59 1.38 3.72 -7.09
C THR A 59 2.59 4.25 -7.87
N CYS A 60 2.61 5.53 -8.23
CA CYS A 60 3.57 6.13 -9.17
C CYS A 60 4.94 6.39 -8.50
N VAL A 61 5.69 5.33 -8.15
CA VAL A 61 6.98 5.43 -7.45
C VAL A 61 8.05 6.15 -8.27
N HIS A 62 8.05 6.01 -9.60
CA HIS A 62 9.00 6.64 -10.54
C HIS A 62 8.49 7.93 -11.16
N GLY A 63 7.38 8.49 -10.64
CA GLY A 63 6.65 9.57 -11.27
C GLY A 63 5.83 9.10 -12.47
N HIS A 64 5.06 10.04 -13.01
CA HIS A 64 4.19 9.80 -14.17
C HIS A 64 4.97 9.84 -15.47
N GLY A 65 4.56 9.00 -16.44
CA GLY A 65 5.04 9.06 -17.80
C GLY A 65 6.53 8.74 -17.98
N HIS A 66 7.14 7.94 -17.07
CA HIS A 66 8.57 7.63 -17.14
C HIS A 66 8.92 6.97 -18.48
N PRO A 67 9.90 7.53 -19.27
CA PRO A 67 10.14 7.09 -20.64
C PRO A 67 10.46 5.60 -20.79
N ALA A 68 11.24 5.02 -19.86
CA ALA A 68 11.60 3.60 -19.91
C ALA A 68 10.38 2.68 -19.70
N ILE A 69 9.45 3.04 -18.80
CA ILE A 69 8.22 2.27 -18.56
C ILE A 69 7.30 2.37 -19.78
N VAL A 70 7.12 3.59 -20.32
CA VAL A 70 6.30 3.81 -21.54
C VAL A 70 6.87 3.04 -22.74
N ALA A 71 8.20 3.04 -22.92
CA ALA A 71 8.85 2.27 -23.98
C ALA A 71 8.63 0.77 -23.83
N ALA A 72 8.77 0.23 -22.60
CA ALA A 72 8.53 -1.20 -22.33
C ALA A 72 7.08 -1.61 -22.63
N ILE A 73 6.10 -0.77 -22.24
CA ILE A 73 4.68 -1.00 -22.55
C ILE A 73 4.45 -1.05 -24.08
N ARG A 74 4.97 -0.08 -24.81
CA ARG A 74 4.82 -0.02 -26.29
C ARG A 74 5.42 -1.23 -26.97
N ALA A 75 6.68 -1.55 -26.67
CA ALA A 75 7.37 -2.68 -27.27
C ALA A 75 6.68 -4.02 -26.97
N GLN A 76 6.16 -4.19 -25.76
CA GLN A 76 5.47 -5.42 -25.40
C GLN A 76 4.08 -5.52 -26.02
N ALA A 77 3.33 -4.40 -26.13
CA ALA A 77 2.02 -4.37 -26.76
C ALA A 77 2.09 -4.74 -28.26
N GLU A 78 3.18 -4.37 -28.95
CA GLU A 78 3.42 -4.74 -30.35
C GLU A 78 3.78 -6.22 -30.52
N ARG A 79 4.28 -6.87 -29.48
CA ARG A 79 4.78 -8.27 -29.54
C ARG A 79 3.76 -9.29 -29.05
N LEU A 80 3.17 -9.07 -27.89
CA LEU A 80 2.17 -9.94 -27.25
C LEU A 80 1.40 -9.13 -26.20
N ASP A 81 0.13 -8.90 -26.46
CA ASP A 81 -0.77 -8.13 -25.60
C ASP A 81 -1.34 -8.97 -24.44
N HIS A 82 -1.80 -10.18 -24.73
CA HIS A 82 -2.33 -11.11 -23.74
C HIS A 82 -2.28 -12.56 -24.21
N VAL A 83 -2.06 -13.47 -23.28
CA VAL A 83 -2.28 -14.91 -23.39
C VAL A 83 -2.68 -15.46 -22.01
N MET A 84 -3.59 -16.42 -21.96
CA MET A 84 -3.93 -17.06 -20.68
C MET A 84 -2.67 -17.71 -20.07
N PHE A 85 -2.43 -17.53 -18.77
CA PHE A 85 -1.23 -18.03 -18.12
C PHE A 85 -1.34 -19.49 -17.64
N ALA A 86 -2.55 -20.04 -17.58
CA ALA A 86 -2.79 -21.45 -17.22
C ALA A 86 -2.31 -22.39 -18.35
N GLY A 87 -1.14 -22.99 -18.17
CA GLY A 87 -0.52 -23.88 -19.15
C GLY A 87 0.30 -23.21 -20.24
N PHE A 88 0.38 -21.86 -20.23
CA PHE A 88 1.25 -21.06 -21.09
C PHE A 88 2.23 -20.24 -20.26
N THR A 89 3.28 -19.77 -20.90
CA THR A 89 4.29 -18.89 -20.29
C THR A 89 4.83 -17.89 -21.32
N HIS A 90 5.48 -16.84 -20.82
CA HIS A 90 6.16 -15.83 -21.63
C HIS A 90 7.29 -15.16 -20.87
N ALA A 91 8.32 -14.69 -21.58
CA ALA A 91 9.50 -14.11 -20.99
C ALA A 91 9.23 -12.99 -19.96
N PRO A 92 8.37 -11.97 -20.23
CA PRO A 92 8.13 -10.90 -19.25
C PRO A 92 7.68 -11.39 -17.87
N ALA A 93 6.89 -12.47 -17.77
CA ALA A 93 6.46 -13.00 -16.48
C ALA A 93 7.61 -13.72 -15.75
N VAL A 94 8.40 -14.52 -16.48
CA VAL A 94 9.53 -15.23 -15.91
C VAL A 94 10.61 -14.25 -15.45
N ASP A 95 11.00 -13.30 -16.30
CA ASP A 95 11.98 -12.27 -16.00
C ASP A 95 11.58 -11.42 -14.79
N LEU A 96 10.27 -11.07 -14.70
CA LEU A 96 9.74 -10.35 -13.56
C LEU A 96 9.79 -11.19 -12.28
N ALA A 97 9.43 -12.48 -12.34
CA ALA A 97 9.47 -13.37 -11.19
C ALA A 97 10.92 -13.52 -10.67
N GLU A 98 11.89 -13.73 -11.54
CA GLU A 98 13.32 -13.78 -11.19
C GLU A 98 13.80 -12.47 -10.56
N ALA A 99 13.43 -11.32 -11.16
CA ALA A 99 13.79 -10.00 -10.65
C ALA A 99 13.22 -9.72 -9.25
N LEU A 100 11.97 -10.13 -9.00
CA LEU A 100 11.30 -9.99 -7.69
C LEU A 100 12.00 -10.88 -6.64
N LEU A 101 12.24 -12.16 -6.95
CA LEU A 101 12.91 -13.09 -6.05
C LEU A 101 14.33 -12.64 -5.71
N ALA A 102 15.07 -12.08 -6.68
CA ALA A 102 16.41 -11.56 -6.47
C ALA A 102 16.46 -10.29 -5.61
N MET A 103 15.37 -9.50 -5.58
CA MET A 103 15.28 -8.27 -4.79
C MET A 103 14.74 -8.53 -3.37
N ALA A 104 13.91 -9.55 -3.21
CA ALA A 104 13.25 -9.89 -1.93
C ALA A 104 14.24 -10.46 -0.90
N PRO A 105 13.90 -10.46 0.40
CA PRO A 105 14.62 -11.23 1.40
C PRO A 105 14.81 -12.69 0.94
N GLN A 106 15.94 -13.30 1.26
CA GLN A 106 16.22 -14.69 0.88
C GLN A 106 15.16 -15.65 1.47
N GLY A 107 14.86 -16.73 0.72
CA GLY A 107 13.98 -17.81 1.17
C GLY A 107 12.65 -17.92 0.43
N PHE A 108 12.37 -17.04 -0.53
CA PHE A 108 11.25 -17.20 -1.47
C PHE A 108 11.68 -18.06 -2.68
N GLY A 109 10.74 -18.89 -3.17
CA GLY A 109 11.01 -19.83 -4.28
C GLY A 109 10.03 -19.72 -5.45
N LYS A 110 8.85 -19.15 -5.24
CA LYS A 110 7.81 -19.02 -6.27
C LYS A 110 7.15 -17.65 -6.23
N VAL A 111 6.63 -17.24 -7.38
CA VAL A 111 5.80 -16.04 -7.52
C VAL A 111 4.45 -16.44 -8.10
N PHE A 112 3.37 -16.02 -7.46
CA PHE A 112 2.01 -16.12 -8.00
C PHE A 112 1.55 -14.71 -8.37
N PHE A 113 1.17 -14.49 -9.63
CA PHE A 113 0.69 -13.20 -10.10
C PHE A 113 -0.83 -13.05 -9.92
N ALA A 114 -1.27 -11.84 -9.60
CA ALA A 114 -2.66 -11.44 -9.49
C ALA A 114 -2.86 -10.04 -10.08
N ASP A 115 -4.11 -9.57 -10.14
CA ASP A 115 -4.43 -8.32 -10.85
C ASP A 115 -4.39 -7.10 -9.93
N CYS A 116 -4.64 -7.26 -8.64
CA CYS A 116 -4.64 -6.16 -7.66
C CYS A 116 -4.22 -6.64 -6.26
N GLY A 117 -3.95 -5.68 -5.36
CA GLY A 117 -3.49 -5.96 -4.02
C GLY A 117 -4.44 -6.85 -3.22
N SER A 118 -5.76 -6.57 -3.25
CA SER A 118 -6.76 -7.41 -2.57
C SER A 118 -6.71 -8.85 -3.05
N ALA A 119 -6.57 -9.06 -4.37
CA ALA A 119 -6.45 -10.39 -4.96
C ALA A 119 -5.17 -11.11 -4.50
N ALA A 120 -4.05 -10.39 -4.33
CA ALA A 120 -2.82 -10.99 -3.77
C ALA A 120 -3.03 -11.48 -2.34
N VAL A 121 -3.72 -10.68 -1.51
CA VAL A 121 -4.08 -11.10 -0.14
C VAL A 121 -4.98 -12.35 -0.17
N GLU A 122 -6.02 -12.37 -1.02
CA GLU A 122 -6.90 -13.54 -1.19
C GLU A 122 -6.12 -14.80 -1.61
N VAL A 123 -5.16 -14.66 -2.51
CA VAL A 123 -4.27 -15.76 -2.92
C VAL A 123 -3.49 -16.30 -1.73
N ALA A 124 -2.84 -15.43 -0.95
CA ALA A 124 -2.06 -15.81 0.22
C ALA A 124 -2.91 -16.50 1.30
N LEU A 125 -4.12 -15.98 1.57
CA LEU A 125 -5.08 -16.59 2.49
C LEU A 125 -5.45 -18.00 2.06
N LYS A 126 -5.84 -18.16 0.78
CA LYS A 126 -6.27 -19.44 0.22
C LYS A 126 -5.14 -20.46 0.18
N LEU A 127 -3.91 -20.05 -0.17
CA LEU A 127 -2.73 -20.91 -0.15
C LEU A 127 -2.43 -21.37 1.28
N SER A 128 -2.40 -20.47 2.25
CA SER A 128 -2.17 -20.82 3.65
C SER A 128 -3.25 -21.78 4.16
N TYR A 129 -4.52 -21.49 3.93
CA TYR A 129 -5.63 -22.36 4.35
C TYR A 129 -5.55 -23.74 3.70
N GLN A 130 -5.44 -23.81 2.36
CA GLN A 130 -5.43 -25.08 1.63
C GLN A 130 -4.24 -25.96 2.03
N ARG A 131 -3.05 -25.36 2.22
CA ARG A 131 -1.88 -26.08 2.75
C ARG A 131 -2.21 -26.77 4.06
N ARG A 132 -2.82 -26.04 5.03
CA ARG A 132 -3.17 -26.62 6.35
C ARG A 132 -4.11 -27.81 6.21
N GLN A 133 -5.10 -27.71 5.33
CA GLN A 133 -6.03 -28.83 5.10
C GLN A 133 -5.30 -30.03 4.47
N GLN A 134 -4.41 -29.80 3.51
CA GLN A 134 -3.67 -30.85 2.80
C GLN A 134 -2.57 -31.50 3.63
N THR A 135 -2.05 -30.83 4.65
CA THR A 135 -1.05 -31.37 5.59
C THR A 135 -1.66 -31.97 6.86
N GLY A 136 -3.00 -32.05 6.95
CA GLY A 136 -3.69 -32.67 8.08
C GLY A 136 -3.95 -31.74 9.27
N GLU A 137 -3.55 -30.46 9.19
CA GLU A 137 -3.79 -29.45 10.23
C GLU A 137 -5.22 -28.86 10.16
N THR A 138 -6.24 -29.72 10.06
CA THR A 138 -7.62 -29.35 9.70
C THR A 138 -8.34 -28.45 10.72
N LEU A 139 -7.81 -28.30 11.93
CA LEU A 139 -8.34 -27.37 12.92
C LEU A 139 -7.92 -25.92 12.66
N ARG A 140 -6.85 -25.68 11.91
CA ARG A 140 -6.39 -24.36 11.52
C ARG A 140 -7.25 -23.82 10.39
N ARG A 141 -8.21 -22.92 10.73
CA ARG A 141 -9.21 -22.38 9.77
C ARG A 141 -9.43 -20.88 9.93
N ARG A 142 -8.69 -20.22 10.84
CA ARG A 142 -8.85 -18.80 11.14
C ARG A 142 -7.61 -18.03 10.77
N PHE A 143 -7.79 -16.72 10.64
CA PHE A 143 -6.72 -15.77 10.40
C PHE A 143 -6.66 -14.74 11.51
N ALA A 144 -5.48 -14.20 11.76
CA ALA A 144 -5.26 -13.06 12.62
C ALA A 144 -4.85 -11.85 11.78
N THR A 145 -5.17 -10.65 12.25
CA THR A 145 -4.81 -9.37 11.66
C THR A 145 -4.52 -8.35 12.74
N LEU A 146 -3.84 -7.24 12.42
CA LEU A 146 -3.60 -6.19 13.40
C LEU A 146 -4.81 -5.23 13.47
N ARG A 147 -5.02 -4.64 14.63
CA ARG A 147 -5.94 -3.51 14.78
C ARG A 147 -5.56 -2.38 13.80
N ASN A 148 -6.56 -1.69 13.24
CA ASN A 148 -6.42 -0.63 12.24
C ASN A 148 -5.81 -1.05 10.89
N SER A 149 -5.67 -2.35 10.61
CA SER A 149 -5.14 -2.83 9.33
C SER A 149 -6.08 -2.55 8.16
N TYR A 150 -5.49 -2.51 6.96
CA TYR A 150 -6.23 -2.45 5.71
C TYR A 150 -5.53 -3.32 4.66
N HIS A 151 -6.24 -4.32 4.14
CA HIS A 151 -5.71 -5.31 3.21
C HIS A 151 -6.44 -5.34 1.87
N GLY A 152 -7.44 -4.47 1.69
CA GLY A 152 -8.23 -4.36 0.47
C GLY A 152 -9.73 -4.54 0.69
N GLU A 153 -10.49 -4.52 -0.41
CA GLU A 153 -11.95 -4.42 -0.37
C GLU A 153 -12.68 -5.63 -1.01
N THR A 154 -11.98 -6.69 -1.42
CA THR A 154 -12.61 -8.00 -1.64
C THR A 154 -13.04 -8.57 -0.29
N LEU A 155 -14.09 -9.39 -0.24
CA LEU A 155 -14.66 -9.83 1.03
C LEU A 155 -13.66 -10.52 1.96
N GLY A 156 -12.74 -11.34 1.43
CA GLY A 156 -11.72 -11.98 2.25
C GLY A 156 -10.66 -11.01 2.76
N ALA A 157 -10.16 -10.10 1.92
CA ALA A 157 -9.25 -9.05 2.34
C ALA A 157 -9.92 -8.06 3.31
N LEU A 158 -11.19 -7.69 3.04
CA LEU A 158 -11.97 -6.80 3.88
C LEU A 158 -12.26 -7.39 5.27
N ALA A 159 -12.41 -8.72 5.37
CA ALA A 159 -12.58 -9.41 6.65
C ALA A 159 -11.39 -9.23 7.60
N LEU A 160 -10.21 -8.91 7.07
CA LEU A 160 -8.97 -8.66 7.81
C LEU A 160 -8.72 -7.18 8.09
N CYS A 161 -9.55 -6.28 7.56
CA CYS A 161 -9.43 -4.84 7.85
C CYS A 161 -9.93 -4.54 9.27
N GLY A 162 -9.36 -3.51 9.89
CA GLY A 162 -9.86 -2.97 11.15
C GLY A 162 -11.27 -2.38 11.00
N SER A 163 -11.96 -2.18 12.13
CA SER A 163 -13.28 -1.52 12.17
C SER A 163 -13.20 -0.11 11.57
N GLY A 164 -14.23 0.26 10.82
CA GLY A 164 -14.33 1.56 10.17
C GLY A 164 -15.25 1.56 8.96
N PRO A 165 -15.40 2.72 8.29
CA PRO A 165 -16.42 2.93 7.27
C PRO A 165 -16.30 1.95 6.07
N TYR A 166 -15.10 1.49 5.74
CA TYR A 166 -14.91 0.53 4.65
C TYR A 166 -15.47 -0.86 4.97
N ARG A 167 -15.36 -1.30 6.23
CA ARG A 167 -15.66 -2.66 6.67
C ARG A 167 -17.04 -2.80 7.30
N ASP A 168 -17.44 -1.84 8.13
CA ASP A 168 -18.58 -2.04 9.05
C ASP A 168 -19.91 -2.21 8.31
N SER A 169 -20.09 -1.53 7.17
CA SER A 169 -21.26 -1.71 6.32
C SER A 169 -21.41 -3.11 5.72
N PHE A 170 -20.31 -3.84 5.61
CA PHE A 170 -20.26 -5.20 5.04
C PHE A 170 -20.02 -6.28 6.08
N ALA A 171 -19.99 -5.95 7.37
CA ALA A 171 -19.69 -6.89 8.46
C ALA A 171 -20.48 -8.22 8.40
N PRO A 172 -21.78 -8.24 8.02
CA PRO A 172 -22.54 -9.50 7.90
C PRO A 172 -22.05 -10.46 6.82
N LEU A 173 -21.24 -9.98 5.86
CA LEU A 173 -20.70 -10.80 4.76
C LEU A 173 -19.29 -11.33 5.04
N LEU A 174 -18.66 -10.91 6.15
CA LEU A 174 -17.25 -11.16 6.43
C LEU A 174 -17.06 -12.34 7.38
N PHE A 175 -16.01 -13.13 7.14
CA PHE A 175 -15.62 -14.13 8.13
C PHE A 175 -14.93 -13.46 9.35
N PRO A 176 -15.03 -14.08 10.55
CA PRO A 176 -14.39 -13.53 11.74
C PRO A 176 -12.87 -13.73 11.73
N ALA A 177 -12.11 -12.65 11.83
CA ALA A 177 -10.67 -12.65 12.07
C ALA A 177 -10.34 -12.37 13.54
N LEU A 178 -9.17 -12.85 14.01
CA LEU A 178 -8.65 -12.52 15.32
C LEU A 178 -7.90 -11.18 15.21
N GLU A 179 -8.43 -10.14 15.83
CA GLU A 179 -7.76 -8.84 15.88
C GLU A 179 -6.70 -8.84 16.99
N LEU A 180 -5.46 -8.48 16.63
CA LEU A 180 -4.33 -8.34 17.51
C LEU A 180 -4.06 -6.86 17.79
N PRO A 181 -3.74 -6.46 19.03
CA PRO A 181 -3.24 -5.13 19.29
C PRO A 181 -1.88 -4.91 18.61
N ALA A 182 -1.60 -3.66 18.24
CA ALA A 182 -0.32 -3.26 17.68
C ALA A 182 0.12 -1.95 18.34
N PRO A 183 1.43 -1.77 18.59
CA PRO A 183 1.95 -0.50 19.09
C PRO A 183 1.72 0.61 18.04
N ALA A 184 1.66 1.85 18.52
CA ALA A 184 1.48 3.02 17.67
C ALA A 184 2.46 4.12 18.14
N PHE A 185 3.30 4.58 17.22
CA PHE A 185 4.32 5.59 17.49
C PHE A 185 4.03 6.88 16.72
N PRO A 186 3.27 7.81 17.32
CA PRO A 186 2.91 9.06 16.66
C PRO A 186 4.10 10.00 16.43
N GLY A 187 5.18 9.88 17.20
CA GLY A 187 6.40 10.69 17.09
C GLY A 187 7.60 9.95 16.48
N HIS A 188 7.39 8.89 15.72
CA HIS A 188 8.47 8.09 15.14
C HIS A 188 9.36 8.90 14.17
N ARG A 189 10.68 8.72 14.27
CA ARG A 189 11.71 9.36 13.45
C ARG A 189 12.43 8.38 12.54
N PRO A 190 12.98 8.80 11.39
CA PRO A 190 13.71 7.91 10.47
C PRO A 190 14.88 7.15 11.11
N ALA A 191 15.58 7.77 12.06
CA ALA A 191 16.69 7.16 12.78
C ALA A 191 16.30 5.95 13.66
N ASP A 192 15.01 5.82 13.97
CA ASP A 192 14.50 4.75 14.83
C ASP A 192 14.14 3.49 14.03
N SER A 193 14.24 3.52 12.69
CA SER A 193 13.81 2.44 11.81
C SER A 193 14.60 1.13 11.97
N ASP A 194 15.87 1.19 12.42
CA ASP A 194 16.71 0.01 12.71
C ASP A 194 16.72 -0.37 14.20
N SER A 195 15.93 0.28 15.02
CA SER A 195 15.82 0.02 16.45
C SER A 195 14.93 -1.20 16.76
N ASP A 196 14.96 -1.67 18.02
CA ASP A 196 13.98 -2.61 18.55
C ASP A 196 12.65 -1.94 18.92
N LEU A 197 12.34 -0.83 18.24
CA LEU A 197 11.11 -0.07 18.45
C LEU A 197 9.89 -0.98 18.39
N GLY A 198 9.09 -0.92 19.44
CA GLY A 198 7.85 -1.69 19.57
C GLY A 198 8.04 -3.13 20.03
N ALA A 199 9.27 -3.62 20.22
CA ALA A 199 9.50 -4.99 20.70
C ALA A 199 8.93 -5.20 22.11
N ASP A 200 9.24 -4.29 23.04
CA ASP A 200 8.91 -4.41 24.46
C ASP A 200 7.76 -3.45 24.84
N THR A 201 6.62 -3.61 24.17
CA THR A 201 5.41 -2.85 24.47
C THR A 201 4.30 -3.76 24.99
N PRO A 202 3.37 -3.26 25.84
CA PRO A 202 2.21 -4.03 26.27
C PRO A 202 1.37 -4.57 25.12
N GLU A 203 1.27 -3.82 24.02
CA GLU A 203 0.56 -4.25 22.82
C GLU A 203 1.28 -5.43 22.15
N ALA A 204 2.61 -5.44 22.08
CA ALA A 204 3.38 -6.56 21.53
C ALA A 204 3.19 -7.82 22.38
N ASP A 205 3.28 -7.69 23.70
CA ASP A 205 3.04 -8.81 24.63
C ASP A 205 1.63 -9.37 24.48
N ALA A 206 0.63 -8.51 24.43
CA ALA A 206 -0.77 -8.90 24.27
C ALA A 206 -1.02 -9.57 22.91
N ALA A 207 -0.42 -9.08 21.83
CA ALA A 207 -0.52 -9.68 20.51
C ALA A 207 0.05 -11.10 20.49
N ILE A 208 1.22 -11.30 21.09
CA ILE A 208 1.87 -12.63 21.18
C ILE A 208 1.06 -13.57 22.04
N ALA A 209 0.58 -13.14 23.19
CA ALA A 209 -0.27 -13.95 24.06
C ALA A 209 -1.57 -14.40 23.37
N LEU A 210 -2.16 -13.54 22.52
CA LEU A 210 -3.31 -13.90 21.70
C LEU A 210 -2.95 -14.93 20.62
N LEU A 211 -1.81 -14.79 19.93
CA LEU A 211 -1.33 -15.80 18.99
C LEU A 211 -1.12 -17.16 19.67
N GLU A 212 -0.49 -17.19 20.85
CA GLU A 212 -0.26 -18.41 21.62
C GLU A 212 -1.59 -19.09 22.01
N ARG A 213 -2.52 -18.32 22.56
CA ARG A 213 -3.85 -18.82 22.96
C ARG A 213 -4.64 -19.44 21.81
N HIS A 214 -4.49 -18.91 20.61
CA HIS A 214 -5.27 -19.30 19.44
C HIS A 214 -4.48 -20.10 18.40
N ALA A 215 -3.21 -20.43 18.65
CA ALA A 215 -2.28 -21.04 17.71
C ALA A 215 -2.85 -22.26 16.96
N ALA A 216 -3.51 -23.16 17.70
CA ALA A 216 -4.09 -24.40 17.13
C ALA A 216 -5.22 -24.16 16.10
N LYS A 217 -5.76 -22.95 16.01
CA LYS A 217 -6.86 -22.58 15.10
C LYS A 217 -6.44 -21.62 13.99
N LEU A 218 -5.23 -21.03 14.07
CA LEU A 218 -4.78 -20.03 13.12
C LEU A 218 -4.01 -20.64 11.95
N CYS A 219 -4.41 -20.30 10.73
CA CYS A 219 -3.63 -20.54 9.52
C CYS A 219 -2.46 -19.54 9.44
N ALA A 220 -2.81 -18.26 9.44
CA ALA A 220 -1.85 -17.18 9.26
C ALA A 220 -2.20 -15.95 10.09
N VAL A 221 -1.18 -15.09 10.29
CA VAL A 221 -1.33 -13.68 10.65
C VAL A 221 -1.00 -12.82 9.44
N VAL A 222 -1.88 -11.86 9.14
CA VAL A 222 -1.68 -10.87 8.08
C VAL A 222 -1.26 -9.55 8.69
N VAL A 223 -0.21 -8.94 8.17
CA VAL A 223 0.39 -7.73 8.74
C VAL A 223 0.89 -6.79 7.65
N GLU A 224 0.60 -5.49 7.80
CA GLU A 224 1.30 -4.42 7.07
C GLU A 224 2.60 -4.14 7.83
N PRO A 225 3.80 -4.49 7.28
CA PRO A 225 5.04 -4.26 7.98
C PRO A 225 5.31 -2.77 8.21
N LEU A 226 5.63 -2.40 9.43
CA LEU A 226 6.10 -1.09 9.88
C LEU A 226 5.07 0.05 9.82
N VAL A 227 4.20 0.10 8.80
CA VAL A 227 3.23 1.19 8.61
C VAL A 227 1.89 0.65 8.16
N GLN A 228 0.86 0.91 8.93
CA GLN A 228 -0.54 0.74 8.54
C GLN A 228 -1.00 1.98 7.77
N CYS A 229 -0.82 1.95 6.44
CA CYS A 229 -0.98 3.16 5.64
C CYS A 229 -2.41 3.71 5.68
N ALA A 230 -3.42 2.91 5.35
CA ALA A 230 -4.82 3.34 5.43
C ALA A 230 -5.29 3.49 6.89
N GLY A 231 -4.63 2.86 7.85
CA GLY A 231 -4.78 3.03 9.29
C GLY A 231 -4.16 4.34 9.80
N ARG A 232 -4.35 5.44 9.10
CA ARG A 232 -3.85 6.79 9.43
C ARG A 232 -2.32 6.88 9.49
N MET A 233 -1.62 6.13 8.64
CA MET A 233 -0.15 6.06 8.62
C MET A 233 0.43 5.70 9.99
N THR A 234 -0.22 4.79 10.72
CA THR A 234 0.22 4.33 12.05
C THR A 234 1.50 3.52 11.91
N MET A 235 2.55 3.92 12.62
CA MET A 235 3.83 3.22 12.63
C MET A 235 3.89 2.26 13.80
N THR A 236 4.21 0.99 13.53
CA THR A 236 4.18 -0.11 14.50
C THR A 236 5.56 -0.54 14.99
N GLY A 237 6.62 -0.11 14.30
CA GLY A 237 8.01 -0.36 14.68
C GLY A 237 8.60 -1.69 14.16
N THR A 238 9.91 -1.64 13.93
CA THR A 238 10.70 -2.75 13.38
C THR A 238 10.81 -3.92 14.35
N GLY A 239 11.02 -3.61 15.63
CA GLY A 239 11.13 -4.61 16.70
C GLY A 239 9.83 -5.37 16.93
N PHE A 240 8.68 -4.68 16.91
CA PHE A 240 7.38 -5.34 16.96
C PHE A 240 7.20 -6.34 15.82
N TYR A 241 7.45 -5.92 14.58
CA TYR A 241 7.29 -6.80 13.42
C TYR A 241 8.22 -8.02 13.49
N ARG A 242 9.49 -7.82 13.87
CA ARG A 242 10.45 -8.91 14.07
C ARG A 242 9.97 -9.91 15.12
N ARG A 243 9.50 -9.43 16.27
CA ARG A 243 9.01 -10.24 17.38
C ARG A 243 7.72 -11.00 17.00
N LEU A 244 6.80 -10.37 16.28
CA LEU A 244 5.59 -10.99 15.80
C LEU A 244 5.89 -12.16 14.84
N VAL A 245 6.80 -11.94 13.85
CA VAL A 245 7.23 -12.98 12.91
C VAL A 245 7.90 -14.15 13.63
N ALA A 246 8.76 -13.86 14.60
CA ALA A 246 9.42 -14.91 15.40
C ALA A 246 8.43 -15.74 16.21
N ALA A 247 7.44 -15.09 16.84
CA ALA A 247 6.39 -15.78 17.60
C ALA A 247 5.50 -16.62 16.68
N ALA A 248 5.04 -16.09 15.55
CA ALA A 248 4.23 -16.82 14.57
C ALA A 248 4.97 -18.06 14.08
N ARG A 249 6.26 -17.93 13.74
CA ARG A 249 7.09 -19.05 13.28
C ARG A 249 7.22 -20.14 14.35
N ARG A 250 7.49 -19.78 15.61
CA ARG A 250 7.57 -20.73 16.74
C ARG A 250 6.26 -21.49 16.95
N LEU A 251 5.12 -20.85 16.69
CA LEU A 251 3.78 -21.40 16.84
C LEU A 251 3.29 -22.15 15.58
N GLY A 252 4.09 -22.19 14.54
CA GLY A 252 3.71 -22.76 13.24
C GLY A 252 2.55 -22.02 12.58
N ILE A 253 2.42 -20.72 12.76
CA ILE A 253 1.44 -19.83 12.11
C ILE A 253 2.14 -19.18 10.93
N ASP A 254 1.54 -19.22 9.73
CA ASP A 254 2.12 -18.56 8.55
C ASP A 254 2.05 -17.04 8.73
N VAL A 255 3.03 -16.33 8.18
CA VAL A 255 3.06 -14.86 8.15
C VAL A 255 2.81 -14.39 6.71
N ILE A 256 1.77 -13.61 6.52
CA ILE A 256 1.46 -12.93 5.27
C ILE A 256 1.83 -11.45 5.47
N ALA A 257 2.93 -11.03 4.88
CA ALA A 257 3.34 -9.63 4.88
C ALA A 257 2.67 -8.89 3.71
N ASP A 258 1.83 -7.93 4.03
CA ASP A 258 1.22 -7.04 3.07
C ASP A 258 2.12 -5.83 2.84
N GLU A 259 2.97 -5.90 1.83
CA GLU A 259 3.83 -4.79 1.42
C GLU A 259 3.30 -4.03 0.20
N ILE A 260 2.00 -4.14 -0.07
CA ILE A 260 1.33 -3.48 -1.20
C ILE A 260 1.55 -1.96 -1.19
N ALA A 261 1.51 -1.34 0.01
CA ALA A 261 1.68 0.11 0.16
C ALA A 261 3.09 0.51 0.60
N VAL A 262 3.82 -0.37 1.30
CA VAL A 262 5.09 -0.07 1.97
C VAL A 262 6.33 -0.60 1.24
N GLY A 263 6.15 -1.43 0.23
CA GLY A 263 7.21 -1.96 -0.63
C GLY A 263 7.76 -0.93 -1.62
N PHE A 264 8.66 -1.38 -2.47
CA PHE A 264 9.23 -0.63 -3.61
C PHE A 264 9.85 0.73 -3.22
N GLY A 265 10.71 0.73 -2.19
CA GLY A 265 11.44 1.92 -1.76
C GLY A 265 10.69 2.83 -0.79
N ARG A 266 9.38 2.64 -0.55
CA ARG A 266 8.56 3.54 0.28
C ARG A 266 9.10 3.74 1.68
N THR A 267 9.60 2.69 2.33
CA THR A 267 10.18 2.74 3.67
C THR A 267 11.68 3.06 3.68
N GLY A 268 12.30 3.36 2.52
CA GLY A 268 13.73 3.59 2.39
C GLY A 268 14.56 2.34 2.07
N GLN A 269 13.92 1.17 2.04
CA GLN A 269 14.48 -0.11 1.59
C GLN A 269 13.62 -0.66 0.44
N ALA A 270 14.12 -1.63 -0.31
CA ALA A 270 13.33 -2.27 -1.37
C ALA A 270 11.99 -2.78 -0.84
N PHE A 271 12.02 -3.46 0.29
CA PHE A 271 10.85 -3.94 1.03
C PHE A 271 10.96 -3.60 2.52
N ALA A 272 9.80 -3.40 3.18
CA ALA A 272 9.75 -3.10 4.60
C ALA A 272 10.30 -4.26 5.46
N SER A 273 10.12 -5.51 5.04
CA SER A 273 10.69 -6.71 5.69
C SER A 273 12.22 -6.70 5.73
N ASN A 274 12.90 -5.97 4.84
CA ASN A 274 14.37 -5.81 4.88
C ASN A 274 14.84 -5.10 6.17
N TRP A 275 14.08 -4.11 6.66
CA TRP A 275 14.39 -3.42 7.93
C TRP A 275 14.39 -4.39 9.12
N ALA A 276 13.40 -5.26 9.20
CA ALA A 276 13.29 -6.24 10.28
C ALA A 276 14.22 -7.44 10.10
N LYS A 277 14.87 -7.60 8.93
CA LYS A 277 15.69 -8.76 8.57
C LYS A 277 14.94 -10.08 8.76
N VAL A 278 13.68 -10.11 8.34
CA VAL A 278 12.80 -11.29 8.43
C VAL A 278 12.31 -11.69 7.04
N THR A 279 12.02 -12.98 6.88
CA THR A 279 11.37 -13.52 5.68
C THR A 279 10.01 -14.05 6.09
N PRO A 280 8.89 -13.42 5.70
CA PRO A 280 7.55 -13.96 5.91
C PRO A 280 7.32 -15.20 5.04
N ASP A 281 6.21 -15.91 5.25
CA ASP A 281 5.84 -17.05 4.41
C ASP A 281 5.27 -16.60 3.07
N PHE A 282 4.59 -15.45 3.06
CA PHE A 282 4.07 -14.79 1.88
C PHE A 282 4.40 -13.30 1.91
N LEU A 283 4.80 -12.75 0.78
CA LEU A 283 5.00 -11.31 0.58
C LEU A 283 4.05 -10.84 -0.52
N CYS A 284 3.01 -10.10 -0.14
CA CYS A 284 2.02 -9.55 -1.07
C CYS A 284 2.48 -8.18 -1.59
N LEU A 285 2.54 -8.03 -2.90
CA LEU A 285 3.05 -6.87 -3.61
C LEU A 285 2.03 -6.38 -4.64
N SER A 286 1.90 -5.06 -4.82
CA SER A 286 1.09 -4.41 -5.86
C SER A 286 1.50 -2.93 -5.95
N LYS A 287 0.58 -2.02 -6.26
CA LYS A 287 0.82 -0.55 -6.33
C LYS A 287 2.14 -0.18 -7.02
N GLY A 288 3.21 0.05 -6.26
CA GLY A 288 4.54 0.38 -6.77
C GLY A 288 5.18 -0.67 -7.67
N LEU A 289 4.66 -1.90 -7.70
CA LEU A 289 5.17 -2.99 -8.53
C LEU A 289 5.18 -2.64 -10.03
N ALA A 290 4.03 -2.24 -10.57
CA ALA A 290 3.91 -1.81 -11.96
C ALA A 290 3.78 -0.28 -12.09
N GLY A 291 3.42 0.39 -10.99
CA GLY A 291 3.34 1.84 -10.87
C GLY A 291 2.22 2.49 -11.69
N VAL A 292 1.99 2.01 -12.91
CA VAL A 292 1.09 2.61 -13.90
C VAL A 292 0.01 1.66 -14.44
N LEU A 293 0.13 0.36 -14.18
CA LEU A 293 -0.81 -0.68 -14.65
C LEU A 293 -1.22 -1.60 -13.51
N PRO A 294 -2.43 -2.18 -13.54
CA PRO A 294 -2.87 -3.16 -12.55
C PRO A 294 -2.00 -4.42 -12.59
N LEU A 295 -1.33 -4.73 -11.49
CA LEU A 295 -0.59 -5.96 -11.28
C LEU A 295 -0.38 -6.17 -9.78
N ALA A 296 -0.39 -7.42 -9.37
CA ALA A 296 0.04 -7.84 -8.05
C ALA A 296 0.84 -9.14 -8.13
N ALA A 297 1.64 -9.40 -7.12
CA ALA A 297 2.40 -10.63 -6.99
C ALA A 297 2.42 -11.10 -5.54
N VAL A 298 2.38 -12.39 -5.34
CA VAL A 298 2.61 -13.04 -4.06
C VAL A 298 3.89 -13.84 -4.16
N LEU A 299 4.92 -13.44 -3.43
CA LEU A 299 6.12 -14.24 -3.29
C LEU A 299 5.87 -15.27 -2.20
N ILE A 300 6.20 -16.53 -2.49
CA ILE A 300 5.88 -17.69 -1.68
C ILE A 300 7.18 -18.33 -1.20
N ARG A 301 7.30 -18.61 0.08
CA ARG A 301 8.48 -19.23 0.68
C ARG A 301 8.77 -20.59 0.04
N THR A 302 10.07 -20.88 -0.18
CA THR A 302 10.56 -22.16 -0.73
C THR A 302 10.04 -23.35 0.09
N GLY A 303 9.61 -24.40 -0.61
CA GLY A 303 9.06 -25.62 -0.02
C GLY A 303 7.58 -25.54 0.35
N PHE A 304 6.96 -24.38 0.15
CA PHE A 304 5.52 -24.23 0.41
C PHE A 304 4.67 -25.04 -0.61
N GLU A 305 5.18 -25.12 -1.85
CA GLU A 305 4.58 -25.85 -2.97
C GLU A 305 4.46 -27.36 -2.75
N ASP A 306 5.26 -27.95 -1.87
CA ASP A 306 5.25 -29.41 -1.60
C ASP A 306 3.87 -29.90 -1.17
N ALA A 307 3.11 -29.09 -0.46
CA ALA A 307 1.75 -29.41 -0.06
C ALA A 307 0.79 -29.56 -1.24
N PHE A 308 1.11 -28.98 -2.40
CA PHE A 308 0.25 -28.94 -3.59
C PHE A 308 0.66 -29.96 -4.66
N THR A 309 1.64 -30.79 -4.36
CA THR A 309 2.09 -31.90 -5.23
C THR A 309 1.24 -33.16 -5.00
N GLY A 310 1.22 -34.07 -5.97
CA GLY A 310 0.51 -35.35 -5.90
C GLY A 310 -0.78 -35.38 -6.72
N PRO A 311 -1.89 -35.95 -6.19
CA PRO A 311 -3.15 -36.09 -6.96
C PRO A 311 -3.70 -34.71 -7.42
N PRO A 312 -4.37 -34.62 -8.58
CA PRO A 312 -4.93 -33.38 -9.11
C PRO A 312 -5.82 -32.60 -8.13
N ALA A 313 -6.49 -33.27 -7.20
CA ALA A 313 -7.30 -32.65 -6.16
C ALA A 313 -6.49 -31.76 -5.19
N ARG A 314 -5.15 -31.86 -5.17
CA ARG A 314 -4.27 -31.00 -4.38
C ARG A 314 -3.90 -29.69 -5.08
N SER A 315 -4.25 -29.55 -6.35
CA SER A 315 -3.93 -28.33 -7.13
C SER A 315 -4.55 -27.09 -6.50
N PHE A 316 -3.83 -25.96 -6.59
CA PHE A 316 -4.38 -24.67 -6.24
C PHE A 316 -5.18 -24.11 -7.41
N LEU A 317 -6.49 -24.31 -7.38
CA LEU A 317 -7.43 -23.92 -8.43
C LEU A 317 -7.90 -22.47 -8.19
N HIS A 318 -7.01 -21.51 -8.45
CA HIS A 318 -7.28 -20.09 -8.40
C HIS A 318 -6.60 -19.39 -9.57
N SER A 319 -7.34 -18.58 -10.30
CA SER A 319 -6.81 -17.80 -11.42
C SER A 319 -7.68 -16.58 -11.69
N HIS A 320 -7.09 -15.59 -12.33
CA HIS A 320 -7.79 -14.48 -12.98
C HIS A 320 -7.48 -14.49 -14.46
N THR A 321 -8.38 -13.96 -15.28
CA THR A 321 -8.24 -13.96 -16.74
C THR A 321 -6.93 -13.31 -17.19
N PHE A 322 -6.55 -12.19 -16.57
CA PHE A 322 -5.36 -11.41 -16.93
C PHE A 322 -4.13 -11.70 -16.07
N THR A 323 -4.12 -12.81 -15.33
CA THR A 323 -2.95 -13.22 -14.53
C THR A 323 -1.67 -13.14 -15.35
N ALA A 324 -0.66 -12.43 -14.82
CA ALA A 324 0.64 -12.22 -15.46
C ALA A 324 0.55 -11.62 -16.87
N ASN A 325 -0.35 -10.64 -17.10
CA ASN A 325 -0.45 -9.99 -18.40
C ASN A 325 0.93 -9.52 -18.90
N PRO A 326 1.33 -9.84 -20.15
CA PRO A 326 2.68 -9.55 -20.63
C PRO A 326 3.06 -8.07 -20.58
N ILE A 327 2.10 -7.17 -20.89
CA ILE A 327 2.34 -5.72 -20.90
C ILE A 327 2.58 -5.22 -19.48
N THR A 328 1.79 -5.68 -18.51
CA THR A 328 1.97 -5.28 -17.12
C THR A 328 3.26 -5.83 -16.52
N CYS A 329 3.64 -7.06 -16.87
CA CYS A 329 4.91 -7.66 -16.46
C CYS A 329 6.12 -6.90 -17.03
N ALA A 330 6.07 -6.49 -18.30
CA ALA A 330 7.14 -5.70 -18.92
C ALA A 330 7.27 -4.31 -18.28
N ALA A 331 6.15 -3.65 -18.00
CA ALA A 331 6.13 -2.37 -17.29
C ALA A 331 6.72 -2.50 -15.88
N ALA A 332 6.34 -3.54 -15.14
CA ALA A 332 6.83 -3.82 -13.81
C ALA A 332 8.34 -4.10 -13.79
N LEU A 333 8.83 -4.89 -14.73
CA LEU A 333 10.26 -5.19 -14.86
C LEU A 333 11.08 -3.92 -15.13
N ALA A 334 10.60 -3.04 -16.02
CA ALA A 334 11.21 -1.72 -16.25
C ALA A 334 11.22 -0.87 -14.96
N GLY A 335 10.11 -0.86 -14.21
CA GLY A 335 10.03 -0.18 -12.91
C GLY A 335 11.01 -0.74 -11.87
N LEU A 336 11.17 -2.06 -11.78
CA LEU A 336 12.14 -2.68 -10.86
C LEU A 336 13.59 -2.32 -11.19
N ASN A 337 13.94 -2.23 -12.47
CA ASN A 337 15.27 -1.80 -12.88
C ASN A 337 15.54 -0.35 -12.45
N LEU A 338 14.59 0.55 -12.69
CA LEU A 338 14.66 1.94 -12.21
C LEU A 338 14.75 2.03 -10.68
N LEU A 339 14.03 1.17 -9.96
CA LEU A 339 14.11 1.13 -8.50
C LEU A 339 15.51 0.77 -8.02
N ARG A 340 16.16 -0.23 -8.63
CA ARG A 340 17.54 -0.61 -8.28
C ARG A 340 18.52 0.56 -8.44
N GLU A 341 18.35 1.36 -9.49
CA GLU A 341 19.16 2.57 -9.73
C GLU A 341 18.86 3.68 -8.73
N LEU A 342 17.60 3.79 -8.28
CA LEU A 342 17.12 4.84 -7.39
C LEU A 342 17.49 4.60 -5.91
N LEU A 343 17.46 3.35 -5.44
CA LEU A 343 17.65 3.00 -4.03
C LEU A 343 18.91 3.60 -3.39
N PRO A 344 20.09 3.64 -4.04
CA PRO A 344 21.30 4.24 -3.45
C PRO A 344 21.18 5.74 -3.14
N SER A 345 20.37 6.48 -3.89
CA SER A 345 20.15 7.92 -3.72
C SER A 345 18.99 8.26 -2.77
N LEU A 346 18.18 7.28 -2.42
CA LEU A 346 16.96 7.48 -1.63
C LEU A 346 17.21 8.07 -0.22
N PRO A 347 18.28 7.70 0.52
CA PRO A 347 18.54 8.26 1.85
C PRO A 347 18.63 9.80 1.86
N ALA A 348 19.20 10.41 0.83
CA ALA A 348 19.29 11.88 0.74
C ALA A 348 17.89 12.52 0.62
N ARG A 349 16.99 11.92 -0.19
CA ARG A 349 15.59 12.39 -0.32
C ARG A 349 14.79 12.18 0.96
N VAL A 350 15.00 11.06 1.65
CA VAL A 350 14.39 10.80 2.96
C VAL A 350 14.76 11.91 3.95
N THR A 351 16.04 12.29 4.00
CA THR A 351 16.53 13.39 4.85
C THR A 351 15.93 14.73 4.42
N ALA A 352 15.91 15.03 3.11
CA ALA A 352 15.33 16.26 2.58
C ALA A 352 13.84 16.38 2.97
N MET A 353 13.06 15.30 2.85
CA MET A 353 11.66 15.27 3.25
C MET A 353 11.49 15.39 4.78
N ALA A 354 12.39 14.80 5.57
CA ALA A 354 12.37 14.93 7.04
C ALA A 354 12.55 16.39 7.48
N ASN A 355 13.48 17.12 6.87
CA ASN A 355 13.71 18.54 7.17
C ASN A 355 12.45 19.38 6.88
N ARG A 356 11.76 19.16 5.75
CA ARG A 356 10.51 19.85 5.40
C ARG A 356 9.36 19.47 6.33
N ARG A 357 9.29 18.20 6.71
CA ARG A 357 8.31 17.75 7.71
C ARG A 357 8.50 18.49 9.04
N GLU A 358 9.72 18.66 9.52
CA GLU A 358 10.02 19.41 10.75
C GLU A 358 9.65 20.88 10.63
N GLN A 359 9.89 21.51 9.48
CA GLN A 359 9.46 22.88 9.18
C GLN A 359 7.93 23.02 9.29
N VAL A 360 7.16 22.09 8.70
CA VAL A 360 5.70 22.12 8.78
C VAL A 360 5.24 22.00 10.23
N ALA A 361 5.80 21.08 11.01
CA ALA A 361 5.41 20.90 12.41
C ALA A 361 5.75 22.12 13.27
N ALA A 362 6.89 22.79 13.02
CA ALA A 362 7.28 23.99 13.71
C ALA A 362 6.36 25.20 13.37
N ALA A 363 5.91 25.28 12.10
CA ALA A 363 5.05 26.37 11.64
C ALA A 363 3.57 26.19 12.01
N CYS A 364 3.13 24.98 12.32
CA CYS A 364 1.74 24.64 12.58
C CYS A 364 1.53 24.11 14.01
N PRO A 365 1.26 24.97 15.03
CA PRO A 365 0.99 24.53 16.41
C PRO A 365 -0.23 23.59 16.57
N ALA A 366 -1.06 23.48 15.52
CA ALA A 366 -2.16 22.54 15.48
C ALA A 366 -1.70 21.11 15.19
N ILE A 367 -0.45 20.88 14.79
CA ILE A 367 0.12 19.55 14.59
C ILE A 367 0.71 19.07 15.91
N VAL A 368 0.07 18.09 16.54
CA VAL A 368 0.46 17.53 17.85
C VAL A 368 1.41 16.35 17.77
N ALA A 369 1.52 15.72 16.60
CA ALA A 369 2.48 14.64 16.36
C ALA A 369 2.89 14.57 14.89
N GLN A 370 4.11 14.14 14.67
CA GLN A 370 4.66 13.90 13.33
C GLN A 370 5.49 12.63 13.31
N ARG A 371 5.46 11.90 12.19
CA ARG A 371 6.19 10.65 12.02
C ARG A 371 6.63 10.45 10.58
N GLN A 372 7.72 9.70 10.41
CA GLN A 372 8.23 9.36 9.09
C GLN A 372 9.00 8.05 9.10
N ILE A 373 8.85 7.27 8.04
CA ILE A 373 9.75 6.19 7.67
C ILE A 373 9.96 6.23 6.15
N GLY A 374 11.22 6.30 5.71
CA GLY A 374 11.52 6.47 4.29
C GLY A 374 10.78 7.69 3.70
N MET A 375 10.08 7.47 2.60
CA MET A 375 9.29 8.48 1.88
C MET A 375 7.79 8.47 2.27
N ILE A 376 7.47 8.06 3.48
CA ILE A 376 6.14 8.13 4.08
C ILE A 376 6.22 9.05 5.28
N SER A 377 5.63 10.24 5.20
CA SER A 377 5.50 11.19 6.32
C SER A 377 4.04 11.39 6.69
N ALA A 378 3.76 11.61 7.97
CA ALA A 378 2.44 11.93 8.45
C ALA A 378 2.44 12.95 9.59
N PHE A 379 1.35 13.74 9.66
CA PHE A 379 1.11 14.78 10.63
C PHE A 379 -0.26 14.57 11.25
N GLN A 380 -0.32 14.55 12.57
CA GLN A 380 -1.55 14.45 13.32
C GLN A 380 -2.03 15.84 13.69
N VAL A 381 -3.16 16.27 13.19
CA VAL A 381 -3.84 17.49 13.66
C VAL A 381 -4.49 17.23 15.02
N ASP A 382 -4.41 18.20 15.91
CA ASP A 382 -5.03 18.15 17.24
C ASP A 382 -6.54 17.85 17.12
N PRO A 383 -7.02 16.73 17.68
CA PRO A 383 -8.45 16.41 17.65
C PRO A 383 -9.33 17.51 18.26
N ALA A 384 -8.83 18.27 19.24
CA ALA A 384 -9.56 19.38 19.85
C ALA A 384 -9.77 20.57 18.90
N ARG A 385 -8.99 20.66 17.84
CA ARG A 385 -9.11 21.67 16.78
C ARG A 385 -9.83 21.17 15.53
N THR A 386 -10.20 19.89 15.50
CA THR A 386 -10.90 19.30 14.37
C THR A 386 -12.35 19.81 14.33
N PRO A 387 -12.82 20.33 13.19
CA PRO A 387 -14.19 20.79 13.06
C PRO A 387 -15.23 19.70 13.43
N ALA A 388 -16.28 20.10 14.14
CA ALA A 388 -17.33 19.18 14.62
C ALA A 388 -18.08 18.42 13.50
N ASP A 389 -18.05 18.96 12.27
CA ASP A 389 -18.65 18.34 11.09
C ASP A 389 -17.84 17.15 10.54
N GLY A 390 -16.66 16.85 11.12
CA GLY A 390 -15.79 15.77 10.70
C GLY A 390 -15.15 15.94 9.31
N ARG A 391 -15.21 17.14 8.70
CA ARG A 391 -14.79 17.41 7.32
C ARG A 391 -13.43 18.08 7.18
N LEU A 392 -12.59 18.00 8.20
CA LEU A 392 -11.23 18.57 8.16
C LEU A 392 -10.45 18.10 6.92
N GLY A 393 -10.47 16.80 6.63
CA GLY A 393 -9.75 16.24 5.47
C GLY A 393 -10.20 16.82 4.14
N LEU A 394 -11.51 17.12 3.97
CA LEU A 394 -12.02 17.75 2.76
C LEU A 394 -11.56 19.20 2.64
N ARG A 395 -11.60 19.97 3.76
CA ARG A 395 -11.12 21.36 3.81
C ARG A 395 -9.62 21.44 3.50
N LEU A 396 -8.82 20.60 4.12
CA LEU A 396 -7.37 20.50 3.84
C LEU A 396 -7.09 20.19 2.37
N ARG A 397 -7.82 19.21 1.81
CA ARG A 397 -7.68 18.85 0.39
C ARG A 397 -8.06 20.01 -0.52
N ALA A 398 -9.16 20.70 -0.26
CA ALA A 398 -9.59 21.85 -1.06
C ALA A 398 -8.55 22.96 -1.03
N ALA A 399 -8.13 23.37 0.18
CA ALA A 399 -7.14 24.44 0.36
C ALA A 399 -5.77 24.11 -0.27
N ALA A 400 -5.34 22.85 -0.25
CA ALA A 400 -4.12 22.41 -0.90
C ALA A 400 -4.25 22.42 -2.44
N LEU A 401 -5.38 21.95 -2.98
CA LEU A 401 -5.63 21.94 -4.42
C LEU A 401 -5.70 23.34 -5.03
N GLU A 402 -6.31 24.32 -4.33
CA GLU A 402 -6.31 25.73 -4.73
C GLU A 402 -4.88 26.30 -4.86
N ARG A 403 -3.90 25.69 -4.17
CA ARG A 403 -2.49 26.08 -4.18
C ARG A 403 -1.61 25.14 -5.02
N GLY A 404 -2.22 24.29 -5.83
CA GLY A 404 -1.53 23.41 -6.78
C GLY A 404 -0.88 22.15 -6.16
N VAL A 405 -1.38 21.64 -5.02
CA VAL A 405 -0.88 20.40 -4.40
C VAL A 405 -2.04 19.44 -4.11
N LEU A 406 -1.92 18.20 -4.52
CA LEU A 406 -2.88 17.13 -4.19
C LEU A 406 -2.49 16.49 -2.85
N LEU A 407 -3.22 16.83 -1.79
CA LEU A 407 -3.26 16.11 -0.53
C LEU A 407 -4.55 15.28 -0.43
N ARG A 408 -4.51 14.16 0.28
CA ARG A 408 -5.68 13.34 0.58
C ARG A 408 -5.64 12.86 2.04
N PRO A 409 -5.90 13.75 3.01
CA PRO A 409 -5.85 13.42 4.43
C PRO A 409 -6.74 12.24 4.81
N LEU A 410 -6.32 11.47 5.80
CA LEU A 410 -7.08 10.39 6.42
C LEU A 410 -7.63 10.89 7.76
N HIS A 411 -8.87 11.35 7.76
CA HIS A 411 -9.50 12.03 8.91
C HIS A 411 -8.69 13.27 9.34
N ASP A 412 -8.04 13.22 10.50
CA ASP A 412 -7.20 14.24 11.12
C ASP A 412 -5.70 14.06 10.82
N THR A 413 -5.36 13.08 9.97
CA THR A 413 -3.99 12.78 9.59
C THR A 413 -3.69 13.25 8.17
N ILE A 414 -2.82 14.26 8.05
CA ILE A 414 -2.23 14.67 6.78
C ILE A 414 -1.06 13.75 6.51
N TYR A 415 -0.85 13.34 5.26
CA TYR A 415 0.32 12.55 4.92
C TYR A 415 0.91 12.94 3.56
N TRP A 416 2.20 12.71 3.43
CA TRP A 416 2.96 12.79 2.20
C TRP A 416 3.44 11.40 1.83
N LEU A 417 3.20 11.02 0.61
CA LEU A 417 3.66 9.77 -0.01
C LEU A 417 3.91 10.03 -1.51
N PRO A 418 4.78 11.01 -1.84
CA PRO A 418 5.00 11.46 -3.21
C PRO A 418 5.73 10.39 -4.04
N PRO A 419 5.84 10.55 -5.36
CA PRO A 419 6.81 9.79 -6.14
C PRO A 419 8.21 9.86 -5.54
N LEU A 420 8.98 8.75 -5.61
CA LEU A 420 10.33 8.71 -5.02
C LEU A 420 11.34 9.62 -5.74
N VAL A 421 10.94 10.18 -6.86
CA VAL A 421 11.75 11.08 -7.70
C VAL A 421 11.51 12.57 -7.40
N ILE A 422 10.65 12.87 -6.42
CA ILE A 422 10.36 14.26 -5.99
C ILE A 422 11.65 15.02 -5.69
N ASP A 423 11.78 16.25 -6.18
CA ASP A 423 12.94 17.09 -5.98
C ASP A 423 12.78 18.06 -4.79
N ASP A 424 13.84 18.83 -4.50
CA ASP A 424 13.86 19.79 -3.38
C ASP A 424 12.86 20.93 -3.55
N ALA A 425 12.69 21.45 -4.77
CA ALA A 425 11.76 22.55 -5.04
C ALA A 425 10.30 22.07 -4.89
N GLU A 426 10.01 20.84 -5.32
CA GLU A 426 8.71 20.20 -5.15
C GLU A 426 8.42 19.91 -3.66
N LEU A 427 9.44 19.50 -2.89
CA LEU A 427 9.32 19.33 -1.44
C LEU A 427 9.11 20.65 -0.71
N ASP A 428 9.77 21.76 -1.14
CA ASP A 428 9.56 23.10 -0.59
C ASP A 428 8.12 23.59 -0.85
N LEU A 429 7.61 23.39 -2.07
CA LEU A 429 6.22 23.69 -2.39
C LEU A 429 5.25 22.87 -1.55
N LEU A 430 5.51 21.58 -1.42
CA LEU A 430 4.67 20.66 -0.64
C LEU A 430 4.60 21.10 0.83
N ALA A 431 5.73 21.47 1.43
CA ALA A 431 5.80 21.97 2.81
C ALA A 431 5.02 23.27 2.98
N THR A 432 5.29 24.27 2.11
CA THR A 432 4.62 25.58 2.13
C THR A 432 3.10 25.41 2.00
N VAL A 433 2.65 24.67 1.00
CA VAL A 433 1.20 24.46 0.77
C VAL A 433 0.56 23.67 1.90
N THR A 434 1.28 22.73 2.53
CA THR A 434 0.74 22.00 3.69
C THR A 434 0.52 22.95 4.87
N ILE A 435 1.45 23.88 5.15
CA ILE A 435 1.30 24.91 6.19
C ILE A 435 0.07 25.77 5.91
N ASP A 436 -0.01 26.32 4.70
CA ASP A 436 -1.13 27.17 4.30
C ASP A 436 -2.48 26.47 4.36
N ALA A 437 -2.52 25.20 3.92
CA ALA A 437 -3.74 24.38 3.96
C ALA A 437 -4.19 24.10 5.40
N VAL A 438 -3.26 23.83 6.32
CA VAL A 438 -3.58 23.66 7.75
C VAL A 438 -4.17 24.91 8.32
N HIS A 439 -3.55 26.09 8.09
CA HIS A 439 -4.06 27.38 8.58
C HIS A 439 -5.46 27.67 7.99
N ALA A 440 -5.63 27.51 6.68
CA ALA A 440 -6.91 27.79 6.02
C ALA A 440 -8.04 26.82 6.43
N ALA A 441 -7.72 25.56 6.70
CA ALA A 441 -8.73 24.57 7.08
C ALA A 441 -9.21 24.67 8.53
N LEU A 442 -8.41 25.34 9.39
CA LEU A 442 -8.68 25.52 10.83
C LEU A 442 -9.12 26.95 11.19
N ALA A 443 -9.05 27.88 10.23
CA ALA A 443 -9.61 29.22 10.37
C ALA A 443 -11.16 29.18 10.28
#